data_5f36c9f805f599a929f349dc1999391c
#
_entry.id   5f36c9f805f599a929f349dc1999391c
#
_cell.length_a   1.000
_cell.length_b   1.000
_cell.length_c   1.000
_cell.angle_alpha   90.00
_cell.angle_beta   90.00
_cell.angle_gamma   90.00
#
_symmetry.space_group_name_H-M   'P 1'
#
loop_
_entity.id
_entity.type
_entity.pdbx_description
1 polymer ?
#
loop_
_entity_poly.entity_id
_entity_poly.type
_entity_poly.pdbx_seq_one_letter_code
_entity_poly.pdbx_strand_id
1 'polypeptide(L)'
;LEYHKIIDLLVRHANCDAAKKRCKKLTPMTSLADIETAQRQTADALSRIFKKGSLSFLGVHDVTASMKRLEIGASLSIEELLHLASLLEVAKRAKAYSRNDRTEEAETSDSLDEFFDGIEPLTPLLEEIRRCIISSDEISDEASSGLKAVRRSMKGMQDKIRTICNCLLYTSDAADEA
;
A
#
# COMPACT_ATOMS: atom_id res chain seq x y z
N LEU A 1 32.89 -21.11 4.77
CA LEU A 1 32.32 -19.93 4.14
C LEU A 1 31.13 -19.42 4.98
N GLU A 2 31.19 -18.16 5.43
CA GLU A 2 30.17 -17.55 6.31
C GLU A 2 28.95 -17.06 5.51
N TYR A 3 28.34 -17.95 4.73
CA TYR A 3 27.21 -17.67 3.84
C TYR A 3 26.04 -16.98 4.57
N HIS A 4 25.73 -17.39 5.80
CA HIS A 4 24.69 -16.79 6.62
C HIS A 4 24.92 -15.29 6.87
N LYS A 5 26.16 -14.85 7.03
CA LYS A 5 26.47 -13.41 7.20
C LYS A 5 26.18 -12.60 5.93
N ILE A 6 26.41 -13.19 4.76
CA ILE A 6 26.07 -12.56 3.47
C ILE A 6 24.55 -12.42 3.34
N ILE A 7 23.80 -13.47 3.71
CA ILE A 7 22.34 -13.42 3.71
C ILE A 7 21.82 -12.37 4.70
N ASP A 8 22.39 -12.27 5.90
CA ASP A 8 22.01 -11.25 6.89
C ASP A 8 22.27 -9.82 6.39
N LEU A 9 23.38 -9.59 5.69
CA LEU A 9 23.64 -8.31 5.03
C LEU A 9 22.58 -8.00 3.95
N LEU A 10 22.26 -8.98 3.11
CA LEU A 10 21.25 -8.82 2.06
C LEU A 10 19.87 -8.50 2.66
N VAL A 11 19.48 -9.18 3.74
CA VAL A 11 18.22 -8.92 4.46
C VAL A 11 18.15 -7.50 5.03
N ARG A 12 19.27 -6.93 5.49
CA ARG A 12 19.32 -5.54 5.97
C ARG A 12 19.06 -4.52 4.87
N HIS A 13 19.42 -4.82 3.63
CA HIS A 13 19.16 -3.95 2.48
C HIS A 13 17.75 -4.14 1.89
N ALA A 14 17.04 -5.19 2.27
CA ALA A 14 15.67 -5.41 1.79
C ALA A 14 14.67 -4.48 2.50
N ASN A 15 13.90 -3.71 1.73
CA ASN A 15 13.02 -2.65 2.22
C ASN A 15 11.57 -3.11 2.50
N CYS A 16 11.20 -4.36 2.16
CA CYS A 16 9.89 -4.91 2.46
C CYS A 16 9.99 -6.35 3.01
N ASP A 17 8.98 -6.76 3.76
CA ASP A 17 8.99 -8.05 4.45
C ASP A 17 9.00 -9.24 3.48
N ALA A 18 8.33 -9.12 2.33
CA ALA A 18 8.35 -10.13 1.29
C ALA A 18 9.78 -10.35 0.73
N ALA A 19 10.52 -9.26 0.48
CA ALA A 19 11.91 -9.34 0.05
C ALA A 19 12.81 -9.94 1.13
N LYS A 20 12.66 -9.54 2.41
CA LYS A 20 13.39 -10.13 3.54
C LYS A 20 13.17 -11.63 3.66
N LYS A 21 11.89 -12.07 3.56
CA LYS A 21 11.53 -13.50 3.56
C LYS A 21 12.18 -14.25 2.38
N ARG A 22 12.20 -13.63 1.19
CA ARG A 22 12.83 -14.20 0.00
C ARG A 22 14.35 -14.30 0.15
N CYS A 23 15.02 -13.26 0.64
CA CYS A 23 16.45 -13.27 0.91
C CYS A 23 16.85 -14.39 1.88
N LYS A 24 16.11 -14.60 2.97
CA LYS A 24 16.37 -15.68 3.94
C LYS A 24 16.22 -17.09 3.36
N LYS A 25 15.47 -17.25 2.25
CA LYS A 25 15.26 -18.54 1.57
C LYS A 25 16.30 -18.80 0.47
N LEU A 26 17.19 -17.87 0.20
CA LEU A 26 18.22 -18.05 -0.81
C LEU A 26 19.18 -19.17 -0.40
N THR A 27 19.42 -20.06 -1.33
CA THR A 27 20.40 -21.14 -1.21
C THR A 27 21.40 -21.05 -2.36
N PRO A 28 22.63 -21.53 -2.21
CA PRO A 28 23.58 -21.58 -3.31
C PRO A 28 23.03 -22.36 -4.50
N MET A 29 23.15 -21.79 -5.68
CA MET A 29 22.71 -22.40 -6.94
C MET A 29 23.84 -23.28 -7.52
N THR A 30 23.47 -24.36 -8.17
CA THR A 30 24.42 -25.30 -8.80
C THR A 30 24.24 -25.39 -10.32
N SER A 31 23.11 -24.94 -10.85
CA SER A 31 22.82 -24.87 -12.29
C SER A 31 23.49 -23.63 -12.88
N LEU A 32 24.36 -23.80 -13.88
CA LEU A 32 25.02 -22.70 -14.56
C LEU A 32 24.03 -21.73 -15.21
N ALA A 33 22.99 -22.26 -15.88
CA ALA A 33 21.99 -21.43 -16.54
C ALA A 33 21.21 -20.53 -15.56
N ASP A 34 20.85 -21.08 -14.38
CA ASP A 34 20.15 -20.32 -13.34
C ASP A 34 21.05 -19.23 -12.75
N ILE A 35 22.34 -19.53 -12.55
CA ILE A 35 23.34 -18.57 -12.06
C ILE A 35 23.51 -17.42 -13.05
N GLU A 36 23.69 -17.71 -14.33
CA GLU A 36 23.84 -16.71 -15.40
C GLU A 36 22.59 -15.82 -15.51
N THR A 37 21.42 -16.40 -15.41
CA THR A 37 20.14 -15.68 -15.42
C THR A 37 20.02 -14.73 -14.22
N ALA A 38 20.32 -15.21 -13.01
CA ALA A 38 20.27 -14.39 -11.80
C ALA A 38 21.31 -13.26 -11.81
N GLN A 39 22.52 -13.53 -12.33
CA GLN A 39 23.55 -12.51 -12.50
C GLN A 39 23.14 -11.43 -13.51
N ARG A 40 22.57 -11.84 -14.65
CA ARG A 40 22.03 -10.91 -15.66
C ARG A 40 20.94 -10.02 -15.07
N GLN A 41 19.96 -10.59 -14.39
CA GLN A 41 18.90 -9.83 -13.72
C GLN A 41 19.46 -8.83 -12.71
N THR A 42 20.49 -9.21 -11.97
CA THR A 42 21.17 -8.31 -11.02
C THR A 42 21.88 -7.17 -11.73
N ALA A 43 22.59 -7.44 -12.82
CA ALA A 43 23.27 -6.45 -13.63
C ALA A 43 22.29 -5.46 -14.29
N ASP A 44 21.16 -5.96 -14.82
CA ASP A 44 20.12 -5.15 -15.41
C ASP A 44 19.44 -4.28 -14.35
N ALA A 45 19.17 -4.81 -13.15
CA ALA A 45 18.64 -4.03 -12.02
C ALA A 45 19.60 -2.89 -11.63
N LEU A 46 20.89 -3.16 -11.56
CA LEU A 46 21.89 -2.14 -11.25
C LEU A 46 21.96 -1.07 -12.34
N SER A 47 21.92 -1.47 -13.62
CA SER A 47 21.86 -0.56 -14.75
C SER A 47 20.65 0.36 -14.71
N ARG A 48 19.47 -0.19 -14.39
CA ARG A 48 18.24 0.62 -14.22
C ARG A 48 18.37 1.61 -13.08
N ILE A 49 18.94 1.21 -11.95
CA ILE A 49 19.14 2.10 -10.79
C ILE A 49 20.07 3.26 -11.17
N PHE A 50 21.15 3.01 -11.92
CA PHE A 50 22.03 4.09 -12.37
C PHE A 50 21.37 5.04 -13.38
N LYS A 51 20.54 4.53 -14.28
CA LYS A 51 19.88 5.35 -15.31
C LYS A 51 18.69 6.15 -14.79
N LYS A 52 17.88 5.56 -13.90
CA LYS A 52 16.55 6.07 -13.50
C LYS A 52 16.37 6.30 -11.99
N GLY A 53 17.38 5.94 -11.20
CA GLY A 53 17.25 5.91 -9.75
C GLY A 53 16.58 4.63 -9.24
N SER A 54 16.50 4.50 -7.92
CA SER A 54 15.95 3.32 -7.26
C SER A 54 14.44 3.37 -7.17
N LEU A 55 13.77 2.23 -7.39
CA LEU A 55 12.36 2.03 -7.08
C LEU A 55 12.21 1.63 -5.62
N SER A 56 11.42 2.39 -4.86
CA SER A 56 11.12 2.06 -3.47
C SER A 56 9.92 1.11 -3.36
N PHE A 57 10.12 0.01 -2.66
CA PHE A 57 9.09 -0.96 -2.27
C PHE A 57 8.64 -0.78 -0.82
N LEU A 58 8.96 0.37 -0.21
CA LEU A 58 8.53 0.68 1.15
C LEU A 58 6.99 0.73 1.22
N GLY A 59 6.42 0.15 2.28
CA GLY A 59 4.97 0.07 2.47
C GLY A 59 4.30 -1.15 1.83
N VAL A 60 5.07 -2.04 1.18
CA VAL A 60 4.55 -3.32 0.71
C VAL A 60 4.41 -4.28 1.88
N HIS A 61 3.16 -4.62 2.22
CA HIS A 61 2.81 -5.63 3.22
C HIS A 61 2.44 -6.95 2.56
N ASP A 62 2.56 -8.04 3.33
CA ASP A 62 2.15 -9.37 2.89
C ASP A 62 0.63 -9.50 3.00
N VAL A 63 -0.07 -9.42 1.87
CA VAL A 63 -1.54 -9.52 1.81
C VAL A 63 -2.06 -10.93 1.52
N THR A 64 -1.18 -11.94 1.52
CA THR A 64 -1.52 -13.31 1.15
C THR A 64 -2.63 -13.89 2.05
N ALA A 65 -2.58 -13.62 3.35
CA ALA A 65 -3.59 -14.08 4.30
C ALA A 65 -4.95 -13.41 4.06
N SER A 66 -4.95 -12.12 3.76
CA SER A 66 -6.16 -11.35 3.44
C SER A 66 -6.81 -11.82 2.14
N MET A 67 -6.01 -12.15 1.12
CA MET A 67 -6.51 -12.72 -0.14
C MET A 67 -7.18 -14.08 0.07
N LYS A 68 -6.56 -14.97 0.85
CA LYS A 68 -7.16 -16.28 1.19
C LYS A 68 -8.48 -16.14 1.95
N ARG A 69 -8.61 -15.13 2.81
CA ARG A 69 -9.87 -14.84 3.52
C ARG A 69 -10.95 -14.37 2.55
N LEU A 70 -10.61 -13.54 1.57
CA LEU A 70 -11.55 -13.12 0.51
C LEU A 70 -12.05 -14.31 -0.32
N GLU A 71 -11.18 -15.26 -0.67
CA GLU A 71 -11.54 -16.46 -1.44
C GLU A 71 -12.63 -17.28 -0.74
N ILE A 72 -12.66 -17.30 0.58
CA ILE A 72 -13.70 -17.99 1.38
C ILE A 72 -14.89 -17.08 1.74
N GLY A 73 -14.99 -15.89 1.11
CA GLY A 73 -16.11 -14.97 1.31
C GLY A 73 -16.04 -14.11 2.58
N ALA A 74 -14.90 -14.04 3.27
CA ALA A 74 -14.74 -13.17 4.43
C ALA A 74 -14.50 -11.72 4.00
N SER A 75 -14.91 -10.75 4.82
CA SER A 75 -14.61 -9.33 4.63
C SER A 75 -13.22 -8.97 5.14
N LEU A 76 -12.62 -7.93 4.56
CA LEU A 76 -11.37 -7.33 5.01
C LEU A 76 -11.62 -6.22 6.03
N SER A 77 -10.70 -6.06 6.98
CA SER A 77 -10.68 -4.92 7.90
C SER A 77 -10.17 -3.65 7.18
N ILE A 78 -10.36 -2.49 7.82
CA ILE A 78 -9.84 -1.20 7.32
C ILE A 78 -8.32 -1.26 7.15
N GLU A 79 -7.61 -1.83 8.12
CA GLU A 79 -6.16 -1.99 8.09
C GLU A 79 -5.70 -2.87 6.91
N GLU A 80 -6.36 -4.00 6.67
CA GLU A 80 -6.08 -4.88 5.54
C GLU A 80 -6.32 -4.17 4.19
N LEU A 81 -7.37 -3.35 4.08
CA LEU A 81 -7.64 -2.54 2.89
C LEU A 81 -6.58 -1.45 2.69
N LEU A 82 -6.08 -0.82 3.75
CA LEU A 82 -4.97 0.14 3.66
C LEU A 82 -3.66 -0.52 3.23
N HIS A 83 -3.36 -1.73 3.73
CA HIS A 83 -2.21 -2.52 3.26
C HIS A 83 -2.33 -2.87 1.77
N LEU A 84 -3.53 -3.23 1.33
CA LEU A 84 -3.80 -3.49 -0.09
C LEU A 84 -3.63 -2.22 -0.93
N ALA A 85 -4.15 -1.08 -0.47
CA ALA A 85 -3.95 0.19 -1.15
C ALA A 85 -2.47 0.56 -1.28
N SER A 86 -1.67 0.37 -0.22
CA SER A 86 -0.22 0.61 -0.25
C SER A 86 0.48 -0.30 -1.27
N LEU A 87 0.09 -1.57 -1.36
CA LEU A 87 0.60 -2.51 -2.36
C LEU A 87 0.26 -2.04 -3.79
N LEU A 88 -1.00 -1.63 -4.03
CA LEU A 88 -1.45 -1.15 -5.34
C LEU A 88 -0.76 0.17 -5.75
N GLU A 89 -0.47 1.06 -4.81
CA GLU A 89 0.33 2.27 -5.06
C GLU A 89 1.75 1.95 -5.51
N VAL A 90 2.38 0.97 -4.85
CA VAL A 90 3.71 0.50 -5.26
C VAL A 90 3.65 -0.16 -6.63
N ALA A 91 2.63 -0.98 -6.91
CA ALA A 91 2.41 -1.59 -8.23
C ALA A 91 2.24 -0.52 -9.34
N LYS A 92 1.47 0.54 -9.08
CA LYS A 92 1.31 1.68 -10.00
C LYS A 92 2.64 2.38 -10.29
N ARG A 93 3.44 2.64 -9.24
CA ARG A 93 4.78 3.24 -9.39
C ARG A 93 5.74 2.32 -10.14
N ALA A 94 5.72 1.02 -9.86
CA ALA A 94 6.55 0.04 -10.54
C ALA A 94 6.21 -0.03 -12.03
N LYS A 95 4.93 -0.05 -12.38
CA LYS A 95 4.49 -0.03 -13.80
C LYS A 95 4.89 1.26 -14.51
N ALA A 96 4.78 2.41 -13.84
CA ALA A 96 5.23 3.70 -14.38
C ALA A 96 6.75 3.73 -14.58
N TYR A 97 7.51 3.18 -13.63
CA TYR A 97 8.97 3.07 -13.70
C TYR A 97 9.43 2.25 -14.92
N SER A 98 8.73 1.14 -15.24
CA SER A 98 9.01 0.35 -16.43
C SER A 98 8.74 1.11 -17.73
N ARG A 99 7.63 1.87 -17.81
CA ARG A 99 7.22 2.58 -19.03
C ARG A 99 8.16 3.72 -19.45
N ASN A 100 8.83 4.35 -18.49
CA ASN A 100 9.76 5.46 -18.77
C ASN A 100 11.01 5.04 -19.60
N ASP A 101 11.20 3.75 -19.90
CA ASP A 101 12.27 3.25 -20.77
C ASP A 101 11.92 3.26 -22.26
N ARG A 102 10.64 3.42 -22.61
CA ARG A 102 10.16 3.33 -23.98
C ARG A 102 10.24 4.67 -24.73
N THR A 103 11.32 5.44 -24.53
CA THR A 103 11.67 6.49 -25.49
C THR A 103 12.28 5.84 -26.72
N GLU A 104 11.89 6.31 -27.91
CA GLU A 104 12.13 5.70 -29.23
C GLU A 104 13.60 5.38 -29.56
N GLU A 105 14.56 5.75 -28.73
CA GLU A 105 15.99 5.54 -28.96
C GLU A 105 16.62 4.36 -28.18
N ALA A 106 15.86 3.64 -27.33
CA ALA A 106 16.40 2.55 -26.52
C ALA A 106 15.43 1.37 -26.41
N GLU A 107 15.21 0.64 -27.51
CA GLU A 107 14.55 -0.68 -27.54
C GLU A 107 15.44 -1.79 -26.96
N THR A 108 16.18 -1.56 -25.93
CA THR A 108 16.88 -2.66 -25.24
C THR A 108 16.00 -3.22 -24.16
N SER A 109 15.11 -4.16 -24.53
CA SER A 109 14.47 -5.06 -23.59
C SER A 109 15.53 -5.70 -22.70
N ASP A 110 15.33 -5.67 -21.38
CA ASP A 110 16.22 -6.33 -20.44
C ASP A 110 15.51 -7.48 -19.71
N SER A 111 16.25 -8.25 -18.92
CA SER A 111 15.73 -9.45 -18.25
C SER A 111 14.70 -9.16 -17.15
N LEU A 112 14.43 -7.89 -16.81
CA LEU A 112 13.47 -7.48 -15.80
C LEU A 112 12.11 -7.05 -16.39
N ASP A 113 12.03 -6.82 -17.70
CA ASP A 113 10.79 -6.35 -18.36
C ASP A 113 9.62 -7.29 -18.09
N GLU A 114 9.84 -8.59 -18.14
CA GLU A 114 8.81 -9.59 -17.90
C GLU A 114 8.17 -9.43 -16.50
N PHE A 115 8.98 -9.11 -15.47
CA PHE A 115 8.46 -8.88 -14.12
C PHE A 115 7.59 -7.64 -14.04
N PHE A 116 7.97 -6.57 -14.71
CA PHE A 116 7.21 -5.31 -14.72
C PHE A 116 5.97 -5.40 -15.61
N ASP A 117 6.04 -6.13 -16.71
CA ASP A 117 4.90 -6.32 -17.61
C ASP A 117 3.79 -7.14 -16.97
N GLY A 118 4.14 -8.10 -16.12
CA GLY A 118 3.19 -8.86 -15.31
C GLY A 118 2.48 -8.07 -14.20
N ILE A 119 2.89 -6.81 -13.91
CA ILE A 119 2.24 -6.00 -12.89
C ILE A 119 0.97 -5.34 -13.44
N GLU A 120 -0.18 -5.62 -12.81
CA GLU A 120 -1.46 -4.97 -13.05
C GLU A 120 -1.78 -4.02 -11.88
N PRO A 121 -1.76 -2.69 -12.06
CA PRO A 121 -1.87 -1.74 -10.94
C PRO A 121 -3.29 -1.50 -10.44
N LEU A 122 -4.32 -2.17 -10.94
CA LEU A 122 -5.73 -2.08 -10.51
C LEU A 122 -6.14 -0.68 -10.00
N THR A 123 -5.81 0.34 -10.78
CA THR A 123 -6.00 1.77 -10.39
C THR A 123 -7.43 2.08 -9.93
N PRO A 124 -8.51 1.58 -10.57
CA PRO A 124 -9.87 1.86 -10.10
C PRO A 124 -10.14 1.35 -8.68
N LEU A 125 -9.60 0.16 -8.32
CA LEU A 125 -9.72 -0.39 -6.99
C LEU A 125 -8.95 0.44 -5.96
N LEU A 126 -7.74 0.88 -6.29
CA LEU A 126 -6.95 1.76 -5.44
C LEU A 126 -7.70 3.07 -5.14
N GLU A 127 -8.24 3.71 -6.17
CA GLU A 127 -8.99 4.97 -6.04
C GLU A 127 -10.24 4.79 -5.19
N GLU A 128 -10.97 3.67 -5.34
CA GLU A 128 -12.15 3.38 -4.53
C GLU A 128 -11.80 3.16 -3.06
N ILE A 129 -10.73 2.41 -2.75
CA ILE A 129 -10.26 2.23 -1.36
C ILE A 129 -9.89 3.59 -0.75
N ARG A 130 -9.15 4.43 -1.48
CA ARG A 130 -8.73 5.76 -1.00
C ARG A 130 -9.89 6.75 -0.86
N ARG A 131 -10.91 6.64 -1.69
CA ARG A 131 -12.14 7.42 -1.58
C ARG A 131 -12.91 7.08 -0.31
N CYS A 132 -12.94 5.80 0.06
CA CYS A 132 -13.73 5.30 1.18
C CYS A 132 -13.01 5.40 2.53
N ILE A 133 -11.68 5.26 2.57
CA ILE A 133 -10.89 5.14 3.79
C ILE A 133 -9.87 6.28 3.86
N ILE A 134 -10.00 7.13 4.90
CA ILE A 134 -9.08 8.24 5.15
C ILE A 134 -7.90 7.75 5.99
N SER A 135 -8.18 7.03 7.08
CA SER A 135 -7.19 6.49 8.00
C SER A 135 -7.65 5.16 8.60
N SER A 136 -6.82 4.55 9.47
CA SER A 136 -7.17 3.34 10.22
C SER A 136 -8.45 3.45 11.05
N ASP A 137 -8.78 4.67 11.47
CA ASP A 137 -9.88 4.96 12.41
C ASP A 137 -11.01 5.76 11.76
N GLU A 138 -10.83 6.18 10.48
CA GLU A 138 -11.75 7.09 9.84
C GLU A 138 -12.16 6.62 8.44
N ILE A 139 -13.48 6.40 8.29
CA ILE A 139 -14.13 6.16 7.00
C ILE A 139 -14.69 7.48 6.48
N SER A 140 -14.45 7.78 5.21
CA SER A 140 -14.94 8.98 4.53
C SER A 140 -16.46 9.04 4.50
N ASP A 141 -17.01 10.24 4.59
CA ASP A 141 -18.44 10.48 4.35
C ASP A 141 -18.86 10.11 2.91
N GLU A 142 -17.92 10.16 1.98
CA GLU A 142 -18.14 9.78 0.58
C GLU A 142 -18.16 8.26 0.36
N ALA A 143 -17.85 7.44 1.39
CA ALA A 143 -17.89 5.98 1.28
C ALA A 143 -19.28 5.45 0.96
N SER A 144 -20.33 6.07 1.54
CA SER A 144 -21.71 5.76 1.16
C SER A 144 -22.65 6.94 1.43
N SER A 145 -23.70 7.08 0.60
CA SER A 145 -24.75 8.09 0.80
C SER A 145 -25.49 7.92 2.13
N GLY A 146 -25.69 6.67 2.57
CA GLY A 146 -26.29 6.34 3.85
C GLY A 146 -25.46 6.82 5.03
N LEU A 147 -24.14 6.56 5.03
CA LEU A 147 -23.22 7.01 6.08
C LEU A 147 -23.23 8.54 6.19
N LYS A 148 -23.13 9.23 5.05
CA LYS A 148 -23.18 10.70 4.98
C LYS A 148 -24.49 11.25 5.57
N ALA A 149 -25.65 10.65 5.24
CA ALA A 149 -26.95 11.06 5.76
C ALA A 149 -27.05 10.86 7.28
N VAL A 150 -26.61 9.69 7.79
CA VAL A 150 -26.62 9.38 9.22
C VAL A 150 -25.72 10.34 9.99
N ARG A 151 -24.48 10.58 9.55
CA ARG A 151 -23.56 11.52 10.22
C ARG A 151 -24.10 12.95 10.23
N ARG A 152 -24.72 13.39 9.13
CA ARG A 152 -25.40 14.71 9.09
C ARG A 152 -26.53 14.81 10.11
N SER A 153 -27.36 13.76 10.21
CA SER A 153 -28.45 13.70 11.21
C SER A 153 -27.91 13.72 12.63
N MET A 154 -26.86 12.94 12.92
CA MET A 154 -26.20 12.92 14.24
C MET A 154 -25.66 14.30 14.62
N LYS A 155 -24.97 14.98 13.70
CA LYS A 155 -24.44 16.34 13.93
C LYS A 155 -25.57 17.31 14.23
N GLY A 156 -26.65 17.26 13.44
CA GLY A 156 -27.84 18.11 13.69
C GLY A 156 -28.51 17.87 15.05
N MET A 157 -28.54 16.62 15.51
CA MET A 157 -29.04 16.29 16.87
C MET A 157 -28.08 16.80 17.96
N GLN A 158 -26.77 16.64 17.79
CA GLN A 158 -25.79 17.19 18.73
C GLN A 158 -25.88 18.70 18.86
N ASP A 159 -26.05 19.42 17.75
CA ASP A 159 -26.20 20.88 17.77
C ASP A 159 -27.50 21.30 18.49
N LYS A 160 -28.61 20.56 18.31
CA LYS A 160 -29.84 20.79 19.06
C LYS A 160 -29.67 20.57 20.56
N ILE A 161 -29.01 19.48 20.96
CA ILE A 161 -28.70 19.19 22.38
C ILE A 161 -27.89 20.35 22.97
N ARG A 162 -26.83 20.77 22.27
CA ARG A 162 -25.99 21.90 22.72
C ARG A 162 -26.80 23.19 22.91
N THR A 163 -27.69 23.50 21.98
CA THR A 163 -28.57 24.66 22.05
C THR A 163 -29.48 24.59 23.28
N ILE A 164 -30.11 23.42 23.52
CA ILE A 164 -31.02 23.23 24.67
C ILE A 164 -30.23 23.36 25.99
N CYS A 165 -29.04 22.74 26.09
CA CYS A 165 -28.18 22.85 27.27
C CYS A 165 -27.75 24.31 27.56
N ASN A 166 -27.40 25.06 26.52
CA ASN A 166 -27.09 26.48 26.69
C ASN A 166 -28.28 27.29 27.15
N CYS A 167 -29.49 27.06 26.60
CA CYS A 167 -30.68 27.71 27.06
C CYS A 167 -30.99 27.41 28.55
N LEU A 168 -30.80 26.17 28.99
CA LEU A 168 -31.00 25.79 30.40
C LEU A 168 -30.01 26.46 31.33
N LEU A 169 -28.73 26.57 30.93
CA LEU A 169 -27.71 27.29 31.70
C LEU A 169 -28.08 28.78 31.89
N TYR A 170 -28.48 29.46 30.82
CA TYR A 170 -28.88 30.86 30.88
C TYR A 170 -30.13 31.12 31.75
N THR A 171 -31.09 30.15 31.76
CA THR A 171 -32.27 30.28 32.61
C THR A 171 -31.95 30.00 34.08
N SER A 172 -30.97 29.17 34.38
CA SER A 172 -30.53 28.90 35.77
C SER A 172 -29.80 30.11 36.36
N ASP A 173 -28.86 30.71 35.61
CA ASP A 173 -28.12 31.90 36.07
C ASP A 173 -29.06 33.10 36.32
N ALA A 174 -30.10 33.28 35.51
CA ALA A 174 -31.10 34.35 35.69
C ALA A 174 -31.99 34.11 36.90
N ALA A 175 -32.12 32.85 37.39
CA ALA A 175 -32.91 32.54 38.59
C ALA A 175 -32.13 32.74 39.90
N ASP A 176 -30.79 32.67 39.84
CA ASP A 176 -29.93 32.86 41.01
C ASP A 176 -29.62 34.37 41.30
N GLU A 177 -29.90 35.27 40.36
CA GLU A 177 -29.73 36.74 40.54
C GLU A 177 -31.05 37.49 40.99
N ALA A 178 -32.13 36.77 41.25
CA ALA A 178 -33.41 37.31 41.69
C ALA A 178 -33.72 36.99 43.16
#